data_72aa0780ba80010dd7d53623b3773879
#
_entry.id   72aa0780ba80010dd7d53623b3773879
#
_cell.length_a   1.000
_cell.length_b   1.000
_cell.length_c   1.000
_cell.angle_alpha   90.00
_cell.angle_beta   90.00
_cell.angle_gamma   90.00
#
_symmetry.space_group_name_H-M   'P 1'
#
loop_
_entity.id
_entity.type
_entity.pdbx_description
1 polymer ?
#
loop_
_entity_poly.entity_id
_entity_poly.type
_entity_poly.pdbx_seq_one_letter_code
_entity_poly.pdbx_strand_id
1 'polypeptide(L)'
;MTDFIENFYTDRNQFDYEDPDTQKIGKAAIGSVLPLILKNDLTERQQACLNLKYIQGLSQSEIATKLNLSQPTVSRHIYCAKQIINNRLSYCLFAIDKTNKLWIELENSYTA
;
A
#
# COMPACT_ATOMS: atom_id res chain seq x y z
N MET A 1 -0.71 10.49 7.11
CA MET A 1 -1.06 9.66 5.92
C MET A 1 0.07 9.64 4.88
N THR A 2 0.68 10.78 4.58
CA THR A 2 1.82 10.85 3.65
C THR A 2 2.99 10.00 4.12
N ASP A 3 3.34 10.05 5.41
CA ASP A 3 4.44 9.25 5.97
C ASP A 3 4.17 7.75 5.90
N PHE A 4 2.92 7.34 6.10
CA PHE A 4 2.52 5.95 5.97
C PHE A 4 2.75 5.46 4.55
N ILE A 5 2.31 6.22 3.56
CA ILE A 5 2.43 5.87 2.14
C ILE A 5 3.91 5.78 1.74
N GLU A 6 4.72 6.75 2.12
CA GLU A 6 6.15 6.75 1.82
C GLU A 6 6.86 5.55 2.44
N ASN A 7 6.63 5.28 3.72
CA ASN A 7 7.25 4.16 4.41
C ASN A 7 6.79 2.82 3.86
N PHE A 8 5.51 2.68 3.59
CA PHE A 8 4.95 1.45 3.02
C PHE A 8 5.46 1.20 1.60
N TYR A 9 5.54 2.25 0.80
CA TYR A 9 6.00 2.17 -0.58
C TYR A 9 7.49 1.83 -0.66
N THR A 10 8.30 2.41 0.22
CA THR A 10 9.74 2.16 0.27
C THR A 10 10.05 0.73 0.66
N ASP A 11 9.26 0.15 1.58
CA ASP A 11 9.43 -1.25 2.03
C ASP A 11 9.16 -2.26 0.92
N ARG A 12 8.55 -1.87 -0.19
CA ARG A 12 8.01 -2.84 -1.14
C ARG A 12 8.80 -3.01 -2.42
N ASN A 13 9.67 -2.14 -2.80
CA ASN A 13 10.51 -2.24 -4.02
C ASN A 13 9.82 -2.89 -5.25
N GLN A 14 8.48 -2.91 -5.29
CA GLN A 14 7.74 -3.69 -6.30
C GLN A 14 7.26 -2.88 -7.50
N PHE A 15 7.47 -1.56 -7.45
CA PHE A 15 6.97 -0.70 -8.51
C PHE A 15 8.15 -0.05 -9.23
N ASP A 16 8.72 -0.80 -10.17
CA ASP A 16 9.69 -0.27 -11.12
C ASP A 16 8.97 0.62 -12.13
N TYR A 17 8.55 1.81 -11.68
CA TYR A 17 8.16 2.86 -12.60
C TYR A 17 9.42 3.62 -12.98
N GLU A 18 9.83 3.49 -14.21
CA GLU A 18 11.02 4.18 -14.72
C GLU A 18 10.85 5.70 -14.78
N ASP A 19 9.61 6.17 -14.84
CA ASP A 19 9.27 7.58 -15.01
C ASP A 19 8.83 8.20 -13.69
N PRO A 20 9.47 9.33 -13.24
CA PRO A 20 9.08 10.03 -12.01
C PRO A 20 7.63 10.49 -11.98
N ASP A 21 7.07 10.89 -13.11
CA ASP A 21 5.67 11.35 -13.18
C ASP A 21 4.71 10.17 -12.98
N THR A 22 5.02 9.02 -13.56
CA THR A 22 4.26 7.79 -13.35
C THR A 22 4.32 7.35 -11.88
N GLN A 23 5.48 7.50 -11.23
CA GLN A 23 5.60 7.22 -9.80
C GLN A 23 4.70 8.12 -8.96
N LYS A 24 4.64 9.41 -9.26
CA LYS A 24 3.76 10.36 -8.55
C LYS A 24 2.29 9.99 -8.70
N ILE A 25 1.87 9.65 -9.92
CA ILE A 25 0.49 9.24 -10.20
C ILE A 25 0.18 7.93 -9.47
N GLY A 26 1.10 6.97 -9.49
CA GLY A 26 0.96 5.72 -8.78
C GLY A 26 0.82 5.91 -7.28
N LYS A 27 1.66 6.75 -6.67
CA LYS A 27 1.59 7.07 -5.24
C LYS A 27 0.28 7.77 -4.88
N ALA A 28 -0.18 8.69 -5.73
CA ALA A 28 -1.45 9.38 -5.50
C ALA A 28 -2.63 8.42 -5.57
N ALA A 29 -2.63 7.50 -6.53
CA ALA A 29 -3.66 6.48 -6.66
C ALA A 29 -3.68 5.55 -5.45
N ILE A 30 -2.51 5.08 -5.00
CA ILE A 30 -2.38 4.25 -3.80
C ILE A 30 -2.88 5.02 -2.58
N GLY A 31 -2.55 6.31 -2.47
CA GLY A 31 -3.01 7.17 -1.40
C GLY A 31 -4.52 7.31 -1.32
N SER A 32 -5.21 7.21 -2.47
CA SER A 32 -6.68 7.27 -2.53
C SER A 32 -7.33 5.94 -2.16
N VAL A 33 -6.71 4.81 -2.54
CA VAL A 33 -7.26 3.48 -2.34
C VAL A 33 -6.92 2.90 -0.96
N LEU A 34 -5.71 3.19 -0.47
CA LEU A 34 -5.21 2.61 0.77
C LEU A 34 -6.13 2.80 1.98
N PRO A 35 -6.72 4.01 2.23
CA PRO A 35 -7.66 4.17 3.33
C PRO A 35 -8.88 3.26 3.24
N LEU A 36 -9.35 2.98 2.04
CA LEU A 36 -10.49 2.07 1.81
C LEU A 36 -10.11 0.63 2.18
N ILE A 37 -8.92 0.19 1.80
CA ILE A 37 -8.41 -1.15 2.14
C ILE A 37 -8.25 -1.27 3.66
N LEU A 38 -7.64 -0.28 4.29
CA LEU A 38 -7.42 -0.28 5.73
C LEU A 38 -8.73 -0.37 6.50
N LYS A 39 -9.75 0.37 6.06
CA LYS A 39 -11.04 0.41 6.73
C LYS A 39 -11.88 -0.84 6.48
N ASN A 40 -11.89 -1.35 5.25
CA ASN A 40 -12.86 -2.37 4.83
C ASN A 40 -12.30 -3.79 4.85
N ASP A 41 -11.00 -3.96 4.62
CA ASP A 41 -10.41 -5.29 4.39
C ASP A 41 -9.53 -5.79 5.53
N LEU A 42 -9.12 -4.92 6.46
CA LEU A 42 -8.27 -5.29 7.59
C LEU A 42 -9.07 -5.36 8.89
N THR A 43 -8.64 -6.26 9.78
CA THR A 43 -9.18 -6.31 11.13
C THR A 43 -8.69 -5.11 11.94
N GLU A 44 -9.36 -4.80 13.06
CA GLU A 44 -8.96 -3.73 13.96
C GLU A 44 -7.53 -3.92 14.48
N ARG A 45 -7.14 -5.16 14.82
CA ARG A 45 -5.78 -5.48 15.28
C ARG A 45 -4.75 -5.27 14.20
N GLN A 46 -5.05 -5.66 12.97
CA GLN A 46 -4.15 -5.45 11.84
C GLN A 46 -3.96 -3.95 11.57
N GLN A 47 -5.04 -3.17 11.60
CA GLN A 47 -4.97 -1.72 11.44
C GLN A 47 -4.15 -1.08 12.55
N ALA A 48 -4.39 -1.47 13.80
CA ALA A 48 -3.66 -0.94 14.96
C ALA A 48 -2.16 -1.22 14.83
N CYS A 49 -1.77 -2.44 14.47
CA CYS A 49 -0.36 -2.81 14.31
C CYS A 49 0.32 -2.01 13.21
N LEU A 50 -0.34 -1.84 12.06
CA LEU A 50 0.19 -1.04 10.96
C LEU A 50 0.33 0.42 11.34
N ASN A 51 -0.68 0.97 12.00
CA ASN A 51 -0.67 2.37 12.42
C ASN A 51 0.48 2.65 13.39
N LEU A 52 0.66 1.78 14.38
CA LEU A 52 1.74 1.93 15.36
C LEU A 52 3.11 1.79 14.71
N LYS A 53 3.25 0.89 13.74
CA LYS A 53 4.54 0.68 13.07
C LYS A 53 4.86 1.82 12.08
N TYR A 54 3.94 2.16 11.21
CA TYR A 54 4.24 3.04 10.05
C TYR A 54 3.93 4.51 10.30
N ILE A 55 3.03 4.84 11.21
CA ILE A 55 2.73 6.23 11.55
C ILE A 55 3.51 6.66 12.79
N GLN A 56 3.48 5.86 13.86
CA GLN A 56 4.15 6.20 15.09
C GLN A 56 5.60 5.72 15.17
N GLY A 57 6.03 4.88 14.24
CA GLY A 57 7.42 4.43 14.14
C GLY A 57 7.86 3.47 15.24
N LEU A 58 6.93 2.75 15.87
CA LEU A 58 7.25 1.82 16.95
C LEU A 58 7.84 0.52 16.38
N SER A 59 8.73 -0.10 17.16
CA SER A 59 9.22 -1.43 16.88
C SER A 59 8.13 -2.48 17.16
N GLN A 60 8.28 -3.69 16.62
CA GLN A 60 7.32 -4.78 16.91
C GLN A 60 7.27 -5.11 18.39
N SER A 61 8.40 -5.03 19.08
CA SER A 61 8.47 -5.23 20.52
C SER A 61 7.66 -4.18 21.28
N GLU A 62 7.80 -2.92 20.91
CA GLU A 62 7.05 -1.82 21.52
C GLU A 62 5.55 -1.93 21.23
N ILE A 63 5.18 -2.34 20.03
CA ILE A 63 3.77 -2.59 19.65
C ILE A 63 3.19 -3.71 20.52
N ALA A 64 3.94 -4.79 20.68
CA ALA A 64 3.52 -5.92 21.50
C ALA A 64 3.23 -5.50 22.93
N THR A 65 4.11 -4.69 23.51
CA THR A 65 3.92 -4.14 24.87
C THR A 65 2.68 -3.25 24.93
N LYS A 66 2.52 -2.36 23.96
CA LYS A 66 1.41 -1.41 23.94
C LYS A 66 0.04 -2.09 23.78
N LEU A 67 -0.04 -3.11 22.95
CA LEU A 67 -1.29 -3.82 22.68
C LEU A 67 -1.48 -5.04 23.59
N ASN A 68 -0.54 -5.31 24.49
CA ASN A 68 -0.57 -6.47 25.37
C ASN A 68 -0.67 -7.78 24.57
N LEU A 69 0.15 -7.90 23.56
CA LEU A 69 0.26 -9.08 22.69
C LEU A 69 1.69 -9.59 22.72
N SER A 70 1.88 -10.84 22.26
CA SER A 70 3.24 -11.33 22.06
C SER A 70 3.83 -10.75 20.77
N GLN A 71 5.15 -10.63 20.71
CA GLN A 71 5.83 -10.14 19.51
C GLN A 71 5.56 -11.00 18.27
N PRO A 72 5.56 -12.33 18.34
CA PRO A 72 5.16 -13.16 17.18
C PRO A 72 3.74 -12.87 16.69
N THR A 73 2.81 -12.59 17.60
CA THR A 73 1.42 -12.24 17.23
C THR A 73 1.38 -10.91 16.48
N VAL A 74 2.13 -9.90 16.95
CA VAL A 74 2.24 -8.62 16.27
C VAL A 74 2.84 -8.81 14.87
N SER A 75 3.91 -9.59 14.77
CA SER A 75 4.56 -9.89 13.50
C SER A 75 3.59 -10.53 12.51
N ARG A 76 2.76 -11.45 13.00
CA ARG A 76 1.75 -12.12 12.17
C ARG A 76 0.66 -11.15 11.69
N HIS A 77 0.18 -10.27 12.56
CA HIS A 77 -0.81 -9.26 12.18
C HIS A 77 -0.27 -8.34 11.08
N ILE A 78 0.96 -7.89 11.23
CA ILE A 78 1.61 -7.03 10.25
C ILE A 78 1.79 -7.77 8.92
N TYR A 79 2.27 -9.01 8.97
CA TYR A 79 2.48 -9.82 7.77
C TYR A 79 1.16 -10.05 7.02
N CYS A 80 0.11 -10.48 7.72
CA CYS A 80 -1.20 -10.72 7.10
C CYS A 80 -1.79 -9.45 6.52
N ALA A 81 -1.68 -8.33 7.24
CA ALA A 81 -2.14 -7.04 6.76
C ALA A 81 -1.44 -6.63 5.47
N LYS A 82 -0.12 -6.78 5.42
CA LYS A 82 0.67 -6.49 4.22
C LYS A 82 0.25 -7.36 3.04
N GLN A 83 -0.02 -8.64 3.27
CA GLN A 83 -0.48 -9.54 2.22
C GLN A 83 -1.81 -9.10 1.64
N ILE A 84 -2.76 -8.72 2.49
CA ILE A 84 -4.07 -8.24 2.06
C ILE A 84 -3.93 -6.95 1.24
N ILE A 85 -3.16 -6.00 1.75
CA ILE A 85 -2.91 -4.74 1.04
C ILE A 85 -2.23 -5.00 -0.30
N ASN A 86 -1.23 -5.86 -0.33
CA ASN A 86 -0.51 -6.22 -1.56
C ASN A 86 -1.45 -6.81 -2.61
N ASN A 87 -2.32 -7.72 -2.20
CA ASN A 87 -3.27 -8.34 -3.11
C ASN A 87 -4.24 -7.31 -3.70
N ARG A 88 -4.76 -6.41 -2.87
CA ARG A 88 -5.68 -5.37 -3.34
C ARG A 88 -4.99 -4.38 -4.27
N LEU A 89 -3.79 -3.91 -3.90
CA LEU A 89 -3.04 -2.96 -4.71
C LEU A 89 -2.59 -3.55 -6.04
N SER A 90 -2.30 -4.85 -6.11
CA SER A 90 -1.89 -5.48 -7.36
C SER A 90 -3.00 -5.39 -8.41
N TYR A 91 -4.26 -5.56 -8.03
CA TYR A 91 -5.40 -5.37 -8.93
C TYR A 91 -5.54 -3.91 -9.37
N CYS A 92 -5.38 -2.98 -8.44
CA CYS A 92 -5.45 -1.55 -8.75
C CYS A 92 -4.36 -1.13 -9.72
N LEU A 93 -3.14 -1.60 -9.52
CA LEU A 93 -2.00 -1.29 -10.38
C LEU A 93 -2.16 -1.90 -11.77
N PHE A 94 -2.67 -3.12 -11.82
CA PHE A 94 -2.98 -3.75 -13.10
C PHE A 94 -4.00 -2.92 -13.89
N ALA A 95 -5.05 -2.44 -13.21
CA ALA A 95 -6.08 -1.62 -13.84
C ALA A 95 -5.50 -0.29 -14.35
N ILE A 96 -4.62 0.35 -13.57
CA ILE A 96 -3.96 1.60 -13.97
C ILE A 96 -3.09 1.37 -15.21
N ASP A 97 -2.26 0.33 -15.19
CA ASP A 97 -1.40 -0.02 -16.31
C ASP A 97 -2.21 -0.30 -17.57
N LYS A 98 -3.28 -1.07 -17.46
CA LYS A 98 -4.17 -1.40 -18.56
C LYS A 98 -4.85 -0.14 -19.12
N THR A 99 -5.30 0.75 -18.25
CA THR A 99 -5.93 2.01 -18.64
C THR A 99 -4.95 2.87 -19.43
N ASN A 100 -3.70 2.99 -18.97
CA ASN A 100 -2.67 3.76 -19.66
C ASN A 100 -2.39 3.21 -21.06
N LYS A 101 -2.30 1.89 -21.19
CA LYS A 101 -2.10 1.23 -22.50
C LYS A 101 -3.26 1.48 -23.45
N LEU A 102 -4.49 1.42 -22.97
CA LEU A 102 -5.68 1.68 -23.77
C LEU A 102 -5.73 3.16 -24.22
N TRP A 103 -5.34 4.10 -23.34
CA TRP A 103 -5.24 5.50 -23.71
C TRP A 103 -4.23 5.74 -24.82
N ILE A 104 -3.05 5.11 -24.74
CA ILE A 104 -2.02 5.21 -25.78
C ILE A 104 -2.53 4.66 -27.11
N GLU A 105 -3.18 3.52 -27.11
CA GLU A 105 -3.79 2.93 -28.31
C GLU A 105 -4.83 3.86 -28.92
N LEU A 106 -5.66 4.47 -28.08
CA LEU A 106 -6.70 5.40 -28.52
C LEU A 106 -6.08 6.65 -29.17
N GLU A 107 -5.07 7.25 -28.53
CA GLU A 107 -4.36 8.39 -29.06
C GLU A 107 -3.70 8.07 -30.41
N ASN A 108 -3.06 6.92 -30.53
CA ASN A 108 -2.45 6.47 -31.77
C ASN A 108 -3.46 6.27 -32.89
N SER A 109 -4.67 5.85 -32.57
CA SER A 109 -5.73 5.68 -33.57
C SER A 109 -6.26 7.01 -34.10
N TYR A 110 -6.18 8.08 -33.30
CA TYR A 110 -6.57 9.43 -33.73
C TYR A 110 -5.48 10.16 -34.52
N THR A 111 -4.21 9.80 -34.35
CA THR A 111 -3.08 10.45 -35.00
C THR A 111 -2.68 9.73 -36.30
N ALA A 112 -3.24 8.61 -36.56
CA ALA A 112 -3.02 7.88 -37.80
C ALA A 112 -3.98 8.38 -38.89
#